data_4df69c0cc4cbfa8e50de122d1f6f1b6d
#
_entry.id   4df69c0cc4cbfa8e50de122d1f6f1b6d
#
_cell.length_a   1.000
_cell.length_b   1.000
_cell.length_c   1.000
_cell.angle_alpha   90.00
_cell.angle_beta   90.00
_cell.angle_gamma   90.00
#
_symmetry.space_group_name_H-M   'P 1'
#
loop_
_entity.id
_entity.type
_entity.pdbx_description
1 polymer ?
#
loop_
_entity_poly.entity_id
_entity_poly.type
_entity_poly.pdbx_seq_one_letter_code
_entity_poly.pdbx_strand_id
1 'polypeptide(L)'
;MIKNDVFHNPIESVMSLNPLKSMTRKDKFLLLAIIVVLALVIAHAIFSMDVVRHGRKVISRVELKNLDPANNGINIEVTEPWFNPKKEMVFNVMEPDERDFDRIDVTRCLLQCAQELGDRDFSRIYICNKGNRLYYINAVDFKKLGEQYQNGETMNNLSLYVKLPQVTYTLNDSLAFPQHEGLLSSVSDAQDWNTMMSNLLR
;
A
#
# COMPACT_ATOMS: atom_id res chain seq x y z
N MET A 1 -76.96 0.30 31.89
CA MET A 1 -76.54 1.64 31.42
C MET A 1 -75.04 1.75 31.68
N ILE A 2 -74.22 1.38 30.70
CA ILE A 2 -72.77 1.27 30.86
C ILE A 2 -72.16 2.46 30.08
N LYS A 3 -71.52 3.36 30.77
CA LYS A 3 -70.77 4.49 30.18
C LYS A 3 -69.44 3.98 29.56
N ASN A 4 -69.28 4.17 28.26
CA ASN A 4 -68.02 3.95 27.58
C ASN A 4 -67.16 5.20 27.79
N ASP A 5 -66.06 5.05 28.59
CA ASP A 5 -65.05 6.02 28.68
C ASP A 5 -64.06 5.84 27.48
N VAL A 6 -64.07 6.85 26.62
CA VAL A 6 -63.15 6.95 25.47
C VAL A 6 -61.75 7.29 26.00
N PHE A 7 -60.86 6.30 26.00
CA PHE A 7 -59.42 6.53 26.26
C PHE A 7 -58.83 7.33 25.11
N HIS A 8 -58.55 8.58 25.37
CA HIS A 8 -57.77 9.44 24.48
C HIS A 8 -56.27 9.01 24.57
N ASN A 9 -55.73 8.56 23.47
CA ASN A 9 -54.37 8.08 23.38
C ASN A 9 -53.44 9.32 23.22
N PRO A 10 -52.53 9.65 24.17
CA PRO A 10 -51.71 10.86 24.13
C PRO A 10 -50.41 10.72 23.29
N ILE A 11 -50.31 9.71 22.41
CA ILE A 11 -49.05 9.38 21.73
C ILE A 11 -48.89 10.08 20.35
N GLU A 12 -49.93 10.73 19.83
CA GLU A 12 -49.86 11.33 18.48
C GLU A 12 -49.26 12.75 18.40
N SER A 13 -48.86 13.38 19.51
CA SER A 13 -48.38 14.76 19.49
C SER A 13 -46.86 14.96 19.45
N VAL A 14 -46.05 13.88 19.38
CA VAL A 14 -44.58 13.97 19.50
C VAL A 14 -43.81 13.83 18.17
N MET A 15 -44.46 13.50 17.06
CA MET A 15 -43.79 13.27 15.78
C MET A 15 -44.11 14.30 14.71
N SER A 16 -43.68 15.54 14.83
CA SER A 16 -43.50 16.43 13.65
C SER A 16 -42.56 17.62 13.87
N LEU A 17 -41.46 17.42 14.54
CA LEU A 17 -40.33 18.33 14.44
C LEU A 17 -39.48 17.91 13.26
N ASN A 18 -39.83 18.34 12.07
CA ASN A 18 -39.00 18.22 10.89
C ASN A 18 -38.04 19.42 10.89
N PRO A 19 -36.80 19.28 11.46
CA PRO A 19 -35.91 20.43 11.68
C PRO A 19 -35.50 21.14 10.37
N LEU A 20 -35.68 20.47 9.24
CA LEU A 20 -35.39 21.02 7.91
C LEU A 20 -36.45 22.03 7.43
N LYS A 21 -37.67 22.06 8.00
CA LYS A 21 -38.73 22.99 7.58
C LYS A 21 -38.51 24.42 8.15
N SER A 22 -37.84 24.55 9.28
CA SER A 22 -37.59 25.86 9.93
C SER A 22 -36.29 26.55 9.48
N MET A 23 -35.45 25.86 8.72
CA MET A 23 -34.17 26.40 8.29
C MET A 23 -34.34 27.40 7.14
N THR A 24 -33.59 28.54 7.24
CA THR A 24 -33.53 29.52 6.15
C THR A 24 -32.83 28.89 4.91
N ARG A 25 -33.01 29.55 3.76
CA ARG A 25 -32.32 29.09 2.52
C ARG A 25 -30.80 29.06 2.66
N LYS A 26 -30.24 30.01 3.41
CA LYS A 26 -28.78 30.10 3.70
C LYS A 26 -28.33 28.93 4.58
N ASP A 27 -29.11 28.57 5.61
CA ASP A 27 -28.76 27.46 6.51
C ASP A 27 -28.81 26.12 5.80
N LYS A 28 -29.75 25.92 4.87
CA LYS A 28 -29.83 24.71 4.04
C LYS A 28 -28.60 24.59 3.12
N PHE A 29 -28.16 25.71 2.54
CA PHE A 29 -26.95 25.74 1.70
C PHE A 29 -25.68 25.43 2.52
N LEU A 30 -25.57 26.00 3.72
CA LEU A 30 -24.48 25.76 4.64
C LEU A 30 -24.43 24.28 5.09
N LEU A 31 -25.59 23.73 5.44
CA LEU A 31 -25.71 22.31 5.82
C LEU A 31 -25.30 21.38 4.67
N LEU A 32 -25.76 21.67 3.45
CA LEU A 32 -25.37 20.90 2.27
C LEU A 32 -23.85 20.96 2.02
N ALA A 33 -23.24 22.15 2.14
CA ALA A 33 -21.81 22.31 1.98
C ALA A 33 -21.02 21.51 3.04
N ILE A 34 -21.46 21.52 4.30
CA ILE A 34 -20.86 20.72 5.38
C ILE A 34 -20.96 19.21 5.07
N ILE A 35 -22.14 18.75 4.62
CA ILE A 35 -22.33 17.33 4.26
C ILE A 35 -21.41 16.93 3.10
N VAL A 36 -21.26 17.76 2.07
CA VAL A 36 -20.38 17.50 0.94
C VAL A 36 -18.91 17.43 1.38
N VAL A 37 -18.46 18.41 2.21
CA VAL A 37 -17.10 18.39 2.75
C VAL A 37 -16.86 17.14 3.61
N LEU A 38 -17.80 16.80 4.48
CA LEU A 38 -17.70 15.62 5.33
C LEU A 38 -17.64 14.33 4.48
N ALA A 39 -18.47 14.22 3.45
CA ALA A 39 -18.46 13.10 2.51
C ALA A 39 -17.11 12.99 1.76
N LEU A 40 -16.53 14.12 1.34
CA LEU A 40 -15.22 14.15 0.70
C LEU A 40 -14.10 13.74 1.67
N VAL A 41 -14.14 14.18 2.92
CA VAL A 41 -13.17 13.77 3.96
C VAL A 41 -13.27 12.29 4.26
N ILE A 42 -14.50 11.76 4.41
CA ILE A 42 -14.74 10.33 4.64
C ILE A 42 -14.30 9.51 3.42
N ALA A 43 -14.64 9.95 2.21
CA ALA A 43 -14.20 9.30 0.98
C ALA A 43 -12.67 9.29 0.89
N HIS A 44 -12.02 10.42 1.18
CA HIS A 44 -10.55 10.50 1.20
C HIS A 44 -9.93 9.58 2.25
N ALA A 45 -10.48 9.52 3.47
CA ALA A 45 -10.02 8.63 4.53
C ALA A 45 -10.21 7.15 4.14
N ILE A 46 -11.37 6.77 3.61
CA ILE A 46 -11.62 5.41 3.10
C ILE A 46 -10.65 5.08 1.97
N PHE A 47 -10.50 5.97 0.98
CA PHE A 47 -9.57 5.77 -0.12
C PHE A 47 -8.12 5.62 0.33
N SER A 48 -7.66 6.43 1.30
CA SER A 48 -6.29 6.33 1.79
C SER A 48 -6.04 5.07 2.62
N MET A 49 -7.03 4.57 3.35
CA MET A 49 -6.93 3.32 4.10
C MET A 49 -7.09 2.07 3.22
N ASP A 50 -7.92 2.14 2.17
CA ASP A 50 -8.27 1.01 1.31
C ASP A 50 -7.22 0.70 0.24
N VAL A 51 -6.45 1.70 -0.17
CA VAL A 51 -5.42 1.57 -1.21
C VAL A 51 -4.37 0.52 -0.87
N VAL A 52 -4.11 0.30 0.42
CA VAL A 52 -3.11 -0.69 0.86
C VAL A 52 -3.75 -2.04 1.22
N ARG A 53 -5.01 -2.06 1.65
CA ARG A 53 -5.68 -3.29 2.11
C ARG A 53 -6.50 -4.02 1.06
N HIS A 54 -7.05 -3.36 0.05
CA HIS A 54 -8.03 -3.91 -0.88
C HIS A 54 -7.69 -3.66 -2.36
N GLY A 55 -6.40 -3.57 -2.71
CA GLY A 55 -5.99 -3.52 -4.10
C GLY A 55 -6.29 -4.84 -4.84
N ARG A 56 -6.39 -4.77 -6.16
CA ARG A 56 -6.38 -5.95 -7.01
C ARG A 56 -5.03 -6.65 -6.86
N LYS A 57 -5.04 -7.90 -6.43
CA LYS A 57 -3.83 -8.71 -6.35
C LYS A 57 -3.24 -8.88 -7.76
N VAL A 58 -2.00 -8.51 -7.92
CA VAL A 58 -1.23 -8.66 -9.16
C VAL A 58 -0.37 -9.90 -9.08
N ILE A 59 0.27 -10.11 -7.92
CA ILE A 59 0.95 -11.35 -7.56
C ILE A 59 0.47 -11.73 -6.16
N SER A 60 -0.12 -12.91 -6.05
CA SER A 60 -0.53 -13.49 -4.79
C SER A 60 0.61 -14.30 -4.16
N ARG A 61 0.46 -14.62 -2.89
CA ARG A 61 1.35 -15.53 -2.16
C ARG A 61 1.54 -16.88 -2.86
N VAL A 62 0.47 -17.41 -3.49
CA VAL A 62 0.52 -18.69 -4.23
C VAL A 62 1.36 -18.56 -5.49
N GLU A 63 1.24 -17.43 -6.19
CA GLU A 63 2.03 -17.16 -7.39
C GLU A 63 3.51 -16.98 -7.07
N LEU A 64 3.85 -16.24 -6.00
CA LEU A 64 5.25 -16.15 -5.53
C LEU A 64 5.86 -17.50 -5.19
N LYS A 65 5.09 -18.40 -4.54
CA LYS A 65 5.52 -19.76 -4.27
C LYS A 65 5.76 -20.57 -5.55
N ASN A 66 4.97 -20.31 -6.59
CA ASN A 66 5.12 -21.00 -7.88
C ASN A 66 6.34 -20.50 -8.67
N LEU A 67 6.73 -19.23 -8.47
CA LEU A 67 7.95 -18.69 -9.08
C LEU A 67 9.21 -19.37 -8.53
N ASP A 68 9.24 -19.62 -7.22
CA ASP A 68 10.37 -20.28 -6.56
C ASP A 68 9.89 -21.03 -5.31
N PRO A 69 10.16 -22.35 -5.19
CA PRO A 69 9.83 -23.10 -3.99
C PRO A 69 10.42 -22.53 -2.69
N ALA A 70 11.55 -21.83 -2.78
CA ALA A 70 12.17 -21.12 -1.64
C ALA A 70 11.30 -19.99 -1.09
N ASN A 71 10.30 -19.51 -1.85
CA ASN A 71 9.32 -18.51 -1.38
C ASN A 71 8.20 -19.11 -0.51
N ASN A 72 8.23 -20.41 -0.26
CA ASN A 72 7.23 -21.05 0.58
C ASN A 72 7.31 -20.53 2.03
N GLY A 73 6.19 -20.02 2.54
CA GLY A 73 6.11 -19.44 3.90
C GLY A 73 6.37 -17.93 3.95
N ILE A 74 6.80 -17.32 2.83
CA ILE A 74 6.96 -15.86 2.74
C ILE A 74 5.59 -15.23 2.53
N ASN A 75 5.28 -14.22 3.36
CA ASN A 75 4.01 -13.51 3.30
C ASN A 75 4.18 -12.13 2.67
N ILE A 76 4.27 -12.11 1.35
CA ILE A 76 4.35 -10.89 0.53
C ILE A 76 3.20 -10.90 -0.47
N GLU A 77 2.58 -9.75 -0.67
CA GLU A 77 1.55 -9.55 -1.68
C GLU A 77 1.90 -8.33 -2.54
N VAL A 78 1.74 -8.47 -3.85
CA VAL A 78 1.79 -7.33 -4.76
C VAL A 78 0.39 -6.98 -5.21
N THR A 79 -0.01 -5.74 -4.96
CA THR A 79 -1.36 -5.26 -5.24
C THR A 79 -1.33 -3.99 -6.09
N GLU A 80 -2.38 -3.79 -6.85
CA GLU A 80 -2.67 -2.57 -7.59
C GLU A 80 -3.95 -1.95 -7.02
N PRO A 81 -3.97 -0.64 -6.67
CA PRO A 81 -5.19 0.01 -6.20
C PRO A 81 -6.34 -0.10 -7.22
N TRP A 82 -7.57 -0.30 -6.76
CA TRP A 82 -8.75 -0.37 -7.64
C TRP A 82 -8.93 0.89 -8.49
N PHE A 83 -8.68 2.05 -7.90
CA PHE A 83 -8.62 3.32 -8.61
C PHE A 83 -7.17 3.79 -8.62
N ASN A 84 -6.50 3.65 -9.75
CA ASN A 84 -5.06 3.84 -9.88
C ASN A 84 -4.69 4.86 -10.98
N PRO A 85 -5.11 6.14 -10.87
CA PRO A 85 -4.82 7.16 -11.86
C PRO A 85 -3.31 7.43 -11.98
N LYS A 86 -2.54 7.17 -10.92
CA LYS A 86 -1.08 7.32 -10.87
C LYS A 86 -0.33 6.06 -11.30
N LYS A 87 -1.05 4.99 -11.63
CA LYS A 87 -0.45 3.70 -12.03
C LYS A 87 0.57 3.21 -10.99
N GLU A 88 0.19 3.20 -9.72
CA GLU A 88 1.03 2.78 -8.61
C GLU A 88 0.81 1.29 -8.33
N MET A 89 1.86 0.58 -7.93
CA MET A 89 1.79 -0.76 -7.35
C MET A 89 2.32 -0.77 -5.93
N VAL A 90 1.95 -1.79 -5.17
CA VAL A 90 2.34 -1.95 -3.77
C VAL A 90 2.93 -3.34 -3.58
N PHE A 91 4.19 -3.40 -3.19
CA PHE A 91 4.87 -4.60 -2.71
C PHE A 91 4.80 -4.56 -1.18
N ASN A 92 3.93 -5.37 -0.60
CA ASN A 92 3.61 -5.34 0.82
C ASN A 92 4.16 -6.56 1.54
N VAL A 93 5.09 -6.35 2.44
CA VAL A 93 5.61 -7.38 3.35
C VAL A 93 4.65 -7.48 4.53
N MET A 94 4.08 -8.66 4.72
CA MET A 94 3.16 -8.97 5.80
C MET A 94 3.90 -9.72 6.92
N GLU A 95 3.24 -9.95 8.04
CA GLU A 95 3.82 -10.82 9.07
C GLU A 95 4.05 -12.23 8.53
N PRO A 96 5.22 -12.84 8.81
CA PRO A 96 5.49 -14.21 8.45
C PRO A 96 4.54 -15.15 9.21
N ASP A 97 4.06 -16.20 8.54
CA ASP A 97 3.13 -17.14 9.18
C ASP A 97 3.81 -18.09 10.16
N GLU A 98 5.00 -18.61 9.84
CA GLU A 98 5.62 -19.68 10.63
C GLU A 98 7.15 -19.82 10.45
N ARG A 99 7.79 -19.01 9.62
CA ARG A 99 9.23 -19.09 9.38
C ARG A 99 9.91 -17.77 9.63
N ASP A 100 11.10 -17.86 10.16
CA ASP A 100 12.09 -16.78 10.11
C ASP A 100 12.56 -16.63 8.65
N PHE A 101 11.81 -15.88 7.83
CA PHE A 101 12.36 -15.45 6.56
C PHE A 101 13.24 -14.23 6.79
N ASP A 102 14.32 -14.19 6.05
CA ASP A 102 15.29 -13.14 6.22
C ASP A 102 15.19 -12.06 5.11
N ARG A 103 16.02 -11.04 5.25
CA ARG A 103 16.15 -9.95 4.28
C ARG A 103 16.49 -10.41 2.86
N ILE A 104 17.19 -11.56 2.73
CA ILE A 104 17.56 -12.14 1.44
C ILE A 104 16.31 -12.64 0.74
N ASP A 105 15.41 -13.28 1.47
CA ASP A 105 14.15 -13.79 0.95
C ASP A 105 13.26 -12.67 0.43
N VAL A 106 13.13 -11.57 1.19
CA VAL A 106 12.35 -10.39 0.76
C VAL A 106 12.95 -9.77 -0.49
N THR A 107 14.28 -9.63 -0.53
CA THR A 107 14.99 -9.07 -1.68
C THR A 107 14.80 -9.96 -2.92
N ARG A 108 14.90 -11.28 -2.76
CA ARG A 108 14.63 -12.24 -3.84
C ARG A 108 13.22 -12.08 -4.38
N CYS A 109 12.22 -12.04 -3.51
CA CYS A 109 10.82 -11.82 -3.92
C CYS A 109 10.63 -10.49 -4.65
N LEU A 110 11.28 -9.41 -4.21
CA LEU A 110 11.24 -8.12 -4.88
C LEU A 110 11.81 -8.19 -6.29
N LEU A 111 12.95 -8.85 -6.48
CA LEU A 111 13.60 -9.02 -7.78
C LEU A 111 12.80 -9.94 -8.71
N GLN A 112 12.21 -11.01 -8.19
CA GLN A 112 11.28 -11.88 -8.95
C GLN A 112 10.04 -11.10 -9.38
N CYS A 113 9.47 -10.26 -8.50
CA CYS A 113 8.39 -9.35 -8.88
C CYS A 113 8.83 -8.36 -9.95
N ALA A 114 10.06 -7.86 -9.90
CA ALA A 114 10.59 -6.96 -10.92
C ALA A 114 10.71 -7.65 -12.29
N GLN A 115 11.12 -8.90 -12.30
CA GLN A 115 11.17 -9.73 -13.52
C GLN A 115 9.77 -9.94 -14.11
N GLU A 116 8.79 -10.30 -13.29
CA GLU A 116 7.43 -10.64 -13.75
C GLU A 116 6.58 -9.42 -14.12
N LEU A 117 6.85 -8.28 -13.50
CA LEU A 117 6.01 -7.10 -13.61
C LEU A 117 6.67 -5.94 -14.35
N GLY A 118 7.96 -6.03 -14.68
CA GLY A 118 8.73 -4.93 -15.26
C GLY A 118 8.16 -4.36 -16.56
N ASP A 119 7.41 -5.15 -17.32
CA ASP A 119 6.74 -4.73 -18.56
C ASP A 119 5.32 -4.18 -18.37
N ARG A 120 4.79 -4.18 -17.14
CA ARG A 120 3.47 -3.60 -16.87
C ARG A 120 3.52 -2.07 -16.86
N ASP A 121 2.41 -1.47 -17.24
CA ASP A 121 2.25 -0.01 -17.27
C ASP A 121 1.94 0.52 -15.86
N PHE A 122 3.00 0.80 -15.09
CA PHE A 122 2.93 1.48 -13.80
C PHE A 122 4.02 2.56 -13.70
N SER A 123 3.91 3.46 -12.74
CA SER A 123 4.86 4.56 -12.52
C SER A 123 5.82 4.29 -11.37
N ARG A 124 5.31 3.69 -10.27
CA ARG A 124 6.05 3.43 -9.03
C ARG A 124 5.58 2.14 -8.39
N ILE A 125 6.51 1.41 -7.78
CA ILE A 125 6.20 0.34 -6.86
C ILE A 125 6.59 0.77 -5.44
N TYR A 126 5.61 0.80 -4.53
CA TYR A 126 5.83 1.13 -3.12
C TYR A 126 6.23 -0.11 -2.34
N ILE A 127 7.27 0.01 -1.55
CA ILE A 127 7.70 -1.01 -0.58
C ILE A 127 7.02 -0.69 0.75
N CYS A 128 6.19 -1.61 1.21
CA CYS A 128 5.36 -1.45 2.40
C CYS A 128 5.65 -2.53 3.44
N ASN A 129 5.48 -2.18 4.71
CA ASN A 129 5.43 -3.11 5.81
C ASN A 129 4.05 -3.06 6.46
N LYS A 130 3.34 -4.19 6.50
CA LYS A 130 1.99 -4.32 7.11
C LYS A 130 1.04 -3.21 6.66
N GLY A 131 1.12 -2.87 5.37
CA GLY A 131 0.30 -1.84 4.76
C GLY A 131 0.82 -0.42 4.86
N ASN A 132 1.89 -0.15 5.61
CA ASN A 132 2.49 1.17 5.70
C ASN A 132 3.52 1.36 4.58
N ARG A 133 3.33 2.38 3.74
CA ARG A 133 4.29 2.75 2.70
C ARG A 133 5.54 3.33 3.36
N LEU A 134 6.70 2.82 2.99
CA LEU A 134 7.98 3.26 3.54
C LEU A 134 8.88 3.87 2.46
N TYR A 135 8.98 3.19 1.31
CA TYR A 135 9.85 3.55 0.22
C TYR A 135 9.16 3.28 -1.12
N TYR A 136 9.76 3.72 -2.21
CA TYR A 136 9.34 3.31 -3.54
C TYR A 136 10.54 3.17 -4.50
N ILE A 137 10.33 2.43 -5.58
CA ILE A 137 11.21 2.33 -6.74
C ILE A 137 10.42 2.80 -7.96
N ASN A 138 11.03 3.59 -8.84
CA ASN A 138 10.42 4.00 -10.10
C ASN A 138 10.30 2.81 -11.05
N ALA A 139 9.26 2.80 -11.90
CA ALA A 139 9.01 1.70 -12.83
C ALA A 139 10.19 1.41 -13.76
N VAL A 140 10.87 2.44 -14.23
CA VAL A 140 12.03 2.30 -15.13
C VAL A 140 13.17 1.54 -14.44
N ASP A 141 13.46 1.88 -13.20
CA ASP A 141 14.53 1.23 -12.43
C ASP A 141 14.11 -0.17 -11.98
N PHE A 142 12.85 -0.33 -11.61
CA PHE A 142 12.28 -1.64 -11.27
C PHE A 142 12.37 -2.61 -12.46
N LYS A 143 12.04 -2.18 -13.67
CA LYS A 143 12.21 -2.97 -14.89
C LYS A 143 13.67 -3.39 -15.11
N LYS A 144 14.61 -2.44 -14.99
CA LYS A 144 16.06 -2.74 -15.13
C LYS A 144 16.54 -3.78 -14.10
N LEU A 145 16.07 -3.71 -12.85
CA LEU A 145 16.38 -4.71 -11.83
C LEU A 145 15.87 -6.10 -12.25
N GLY A 146 14.65 -6.18 -12.78
CA GLY A 146 14.07 -7.42 -13.29
C GLY A 146 14.85 -8.02 -14.46
N GLU A 147 15.22 -7.19 -15.44
CA GLU A 147 16.03 -7.60 -16.60
C GLU A 147 17.41 -8.15 -16.18
N GLN A 148 18.05 -7.52 -15.20
CA GLN A 148 19.33 -7.97 -14.68
C GLN A 148 19.20 -9.29 -13.90
N TYR A 149 18.16 -9.42 -13.11
CA TYR A 149 17.87 -10.66 -12.39
C TYR A 149 17.60 -11.82 -13.35
N GLN A 150 16.85 -11.58 -14.44
CA GLN A 150 16.55 -12.57 -15.48
C GLN A 150 17.81 -13.03 -16.22
N ASN A 151 18.75 -12.14 -16.47
CA ASN A 151 20.00 -12.44 -17.20
C ASN A 151 21.03 -13.25 -16.39
N GLY A 152 20.61 -13.79 -15.24
CA GLY A 152 21.45 -14.67 -14.42
C GLY A 152 22.32 -13.92 -13.42
N GLU A 153 22.08 -12.64 -13.19
CA GLU A 153 22.57 -11.93 -12.03
C GLU A 153 21.79 -12.46 -10.81
N THR A 154 22.18 -13.67 -10.38
CA THR A 154 21.53 -14.34 -9.24
C THR A 154 21.74 -13.56 -7.94
N MET A 155 20.98 -13.89 -6.90
CA MET A 155 21.10 -13.32 -5.55
C MET A 155 22.51 -13.36 -4.95
N ASN A 156 23.41 -14.20 -5.50
CA ASN A 156 24.83 -14.23 -5.13
C ASN A 156 25.63 -13.12 -5.81
N ASN A 157 25.03 -12.36 -6.74
CA ASN A 157 25.69 -11.26 -7.39
C ASN A 157 25.53 -9.97 -6.56
N LEU A 158 26.60 -9.55 -5.94
CA LEU A 158 26.66 -8.32 -5.13
C LEU A 158 26.16 -7.07 -5.90
N SER A 159 26.20 -7.10 -7.24
CA SER A 159 25.81 -5.99 -8.09
C SER A 159 24.37 -5.53 -7.90
N LEU A 160 23.42 -6.46 -7.69
CA LEU A 160 22.00 -6.11 -7.47
C LEU A 160 21.78 -5.48 -6.09
N TYR A 161 22.49 -5.97 -5.06
CA TYR A 161 22.41 -5.37 -3.72
C TYR A 161 22.97 -3.95 -3.67
N VAL A 162 23.98 -3.66 -4.52
CA VAL A 162 24.55 -2.32 -4.66
C VAL A 162 23.60 -1.37 -5.39
N LYS A 163 22.85 -1.87 -6.38
CA LYS A 163 21.93 -1.04 -7.17
C LYS A 163 20.64 -0.69 -6.44
N LEU A 164 20.13 -1.58 -5.60
CA LEU A 164 18.85 -1.37 -4.90
C LEU A 164 18.83 -0.08 -4.07
N PRO A 165 19.81 0.24 -3.24
CA PRO A 165 19.88 1.52 -2.53
C PRO A 165 19.89 2.73 -3.46
N GLN A 166 20.56 2.63 -4.61
CA GLN A 166 20.74 3.73 -5.56
C GLN A 166 19.45 4.10 -6.31
N VAL A 167 18.46 3.21 -6.33
CA VAL A 167 17.18 3.38 -7.04
C VAL A 167 15.97 3.39 -6.10
N THR A 168 16.19 3.38 -4.79
CA THR A 168 15.15 3.41 -3.77
C THR A 168 15.00 4.82 -3.21
N TYR A 169 13.75 5.30 -3.20
CA TYR A 169 13.39 6.65 -2.80
C TYR A 169 12.50 6.65 -1.56
N THR A 170 12.63 7.71 -0.77
CA THR A 170 11.67 8.03 0.30
C THR A 170 10.36 8.54 -0.29
N LEU A 171 9.31 8.63 0.53
CA LEU A 171 8.02 9.18 0.10
C LEU A 171 8.07 10.68 -0.25
N ASN A 172 9.17 11.37 0.08
CA ASN A 172 9.42 12.77 -0.26
C ASN A 172 10.27 12.95 -1.53
N ASP A 173 10.35 11.92 -2.37
CA ASP A 173 11.09 11.92 -3.63
C ASP A 173 12.62 12.14 -3.51
N SER A 174 13.21 11.95 -2.32
CA SER A 174 14.66 11.91 -2.11
C SER A 174 15.17 10.47 -2.12
N LEU A 175 16.42 10.26 -2.49
CA LEU A 175 17.07 8.96 -2.33
C LEU A 175 16.98 8.51 -0.86
N ALA A 176 16.65 7.24 -0.64
CA ALA A 176 16.48 6.68 0.70
C ALA A 176 17.83 6.49 1.42
N PHE A 177 18.90 6.40 0.65
CA PHE A 177 20.24 6.10 1.16
C PHE A 177 21.25 7.16 0.68
N PRO A 178 22.29 7.40 1.47
CA PRO A 178 23.40 8.22 1.02
C PRO A 178 24.09 7.58 -0.19
N GLN A 179 24.61 8.39 -1.09
CA GLN A 179 25.46 7.90 -2.17
C GLN A 179 26.87 7.72 -1.62
N HIS A 180 27.35 6.48 -1.65
CA HIS A 180 28.73 6.18 -1.23
C HIS A 180 29.68 6.28 -2.42
N GLU A 181 30.86 6.84 -2.18
CA GLU A 181 31.92 6.97 -3.18
C GLU A 181 33.19 6.23 -2.71
N GLY A 182 34.03 5.81 -3.67
CA GLY A 182 35.32 5.17 -3.39
C GLY A 182 35.27 3.63 -3.44
N LEU A 183 36.41 3.03 -3.06
CA LEU A 183 36.64 1.59 -3.23
C LEU A 183 35.70 0.68 -2.44
N LEU A 184 35.10 1.18 -1.34
CA LEU A 184 34.18 0.41 -0.48
C LEU A 184 32.72 0.80 -0.66
N SER A 185 32.39 1.65 -1.63
CA SER A 185 31.01 2.11 -1.87
C SER A 185 30.03 0.95 -2.00
N SER A 186 30.39 -0.07 -2.79
CA SER A 186 29.54 -1.25 -3.00
C SER A 186 29.21 -2.01 -1.72
N VAL A 187 30.15 -2.08 -0.78
CA VAL A 187 29.93 -2.74 0.52
C VAL A 187 29.00 -1.91 1.39
N SER A 188 29.18 -0.59 1.39
CA SER A 188 28.33 0.34 2.15
C SER A 188 26.90 0.33 1.60
N ASP A 189 26.71 0.41 0.28
CA ASP A 189 25.40 0.34 -0.36
C ASP A 189 24.67 -0.99 -0.02
N ALA A 190 25.36 -2.11 -0.10
CA ALA A 190 24.80 -3.41 0.26
C ALA A 190 24.44 -3.49 1.76
N GLN A 191 25.21 -2.86 2.63
CA GLN A 191 24.95 -2.81 4.07
C GLN A 191 23.72 -1.95 4.38
N ASP A 192 23.57 -0.81 3.71
CA ASP A 192 22.39 0.07 3.86
C ASP A 192 21.13 -0.66 3.45
N TRP A 193 21.14 -1.35 2.32
CA TRP A 193 20.01 -2.18 1.87
C TRP A 193 19.65 -3.25 2.90
N ASN A 194 20.66 -3.99 3.39
CA ASN A 194 20.45 -5.03 4.39
C ASN A 194 19.87 -4.47 5.70
N THR A 195 20.30 -3.28 6.10
CA THR A 195 19.79 -2.61 7.30
C THR A 195 18.34 -2.20 7.11
N MET A 196 17.98 -1.63 5.95
CA MET A 196 16.61 -1.29 5.60
C MET A 196 15.70 -2.53 5.63
N MET A 197 16.12 -3.61 4.96
CA MET A 197 15.36 -4.86 4.93
C MET A 197 15.18 -5.47 6.32
N SER A 198 16.18 -5.38 7.18
CA SER A 198 16.05 -5.81 8.58
C SER A 198 15.04 -4.98 9.38
N ASN A 199 14.94 -3.68 9.10
CA ASN A 199 13.94 -2.80 9.71
C ASN A 199 12.54 -3.03 9.14
N LEU A 200 12.45 -3.43 7.87
CA LEU A 200 11.17 -3.79 7.22
C LEU A 200 10.54 -5.05 7.84
N LEU A 201 11.36 -5.95 8.39
CA LEU A 201 10.93 -7.23 8.97
C LEU A 201 10.58 -7.15 10.47
N ARG A 202 10.78 -6.02 11.12
CA ARG A 202 10.40 -5.76 12.52
C ARG A 202 8.98 -5.22 12.61
#